data_aa6b044a78a3eb14443507003b8b908f
#
_entry.id   aa6b044a78a3eb14443507003b8b908f
#
_cell.length_a   1.000
_cell.length_b   1.000
_cell.length_c   1.000
_cell.angle_alpha   90.00
_cell.angle_beta   90.00
_cell.angle_gamma   90.00
#
_symmetry.space_group_name_H-M   'P 1'
#
loop_
_entity.id
_entity.type
_entity.pdbx_description
1 polymer ?
#
loop_
_entity_poly.entity_id
_entity_poly.type
_entity_poly.pdbx_seq_one_letter_code
_entity_poly.pdbx_strand_id
1 'polypeptide(L)'
;MRANRILTLILVGVGVAAAQDSAKTWDFQGDKVDEAPAGFSFGKTGQGRPGKWVVRTDPSAPAGDHVLAQVDTDDTDYRFPVAVADAPALKDLRLDVRCRQVSGKTDQACGLVFRYQDENNYYVTRANALEDNVRLYQVVKGRRRQFAGWDGKVARQAWHALAVEARGNRFQVFFDGKPVIDAKDDTFKDAGKVGVWTKADSVTYFDALSVKPLQ
;
A
#
# COMPACT_ATOMS: atom_id res chain seq x y z
N MET A 1 2.26 -9.51 76.55
CA MET A 1 2.67 -8.71 75.37
C MET A 1 2.35 -9.50 74.10
N ARG A 2 1.31 -9.09 73.39
CA ARG A 2 0.91 -9.71 72.11
C ARG A 2 1.42 -8.82 70.96
N ALA A 3 2.27 -9.38 70.13
CA ALA A 3 2.81 -8.67 68.94
C ALA A 3 1.84 -8.83 67.77
N ASN A 4 1.24 -7.73 67.32
CA ASN A 4 0.48 -7.65 66.11
C ASN A 4 1.43 -7.62 64.89
N ARG A 5 1.37 -8.66 64.05
CA ARG A 5 2.03 -8.65 62.73
C ARG A 5 1.07 -8.06 61.70
N ILE A 6 1.42 -6.91 61.18
CA ILE A 6 0.75 -6.27 60.05
C ILE A 6 1.26 -6.94 58.77
N LEU A 7 0.36 -7.61 58.04
CA LEU A 7 0.65 -8.20 56.74
C LEU A 7 0.37 -7.13 55.67
N THR A 8 1.45 -6.62 55.06
CA THR A 8 1.35 -5.63 53.97
C THR A 8 1.16 -6.41 52.66
N LEU A 9 -0.03 -6.30 52.09
CA LEU A 9 -0.35 -6.90 50.77
C LEU A 9 0.17 -5.94 49.70
N ILE A 10 1.21 -6.37 48.96
CA ILE A 10 1.71 -5.63 47.76
C ILE A 10 0.90 -6.08 46.56
N LEU A 11 0.03 -5.19 46.10
CA LEU A 11 -0.67 -5.38 44.81
C LEU A 11 0.32 -5.06 43.68
N VAL A 12 0.81 -6.07 42.98
CA VAL A 12 1.55 -5.89 41.72
C VAL A 12 0.53 -5.67 40.60
N GLY A 13 0.32 -4.43 40.23
CA GLY A 13 -0.47 -4.09 39.05
C GLY A 13 0.28 -4.48 37.79
N VAL A 14 -0.19 -5.51 37.09
CA VAL A 14 0.27 -5.84 35.73
C VAL A 14 -0.34 -4.80 34.79
N GLY A 15 0.44 -3.78 34.47
CA GLY A 15 0.09 -2.83 33.44
C GLY A 15 0.15 -3.54 32.06
N VAL A 16 -1.01 -3.86 31.49
CA VAL A 16 -1.09 -4.21 30.08
C VAL A 16 -0.82 -2.93 29.29
N ALA A 17 0.40 -2.79 28.77
CA ALA A 17 0.69 -1.76 27.80
C ALA A 17 -0.14 -2.05 26.55
N ALA A 18 -1.20 -1.28 26.32
CA ALA A 18 -1.87 -1.26 25.05
C ALA A 18 -0.84 -0.84 23.99
N ALA A 19 -0.53 -1.73 23.07
CA ALA A 19 0.28 -1.39 21.90
C ALA A 19 -0.45 -0.22 21.22
N GLN A 20 0.17 0.95 21.20
CA GLN A 20 -0.38 2.10 20.50
C GLN A 20 -0.49 1.76 19.03
N ASP A 21 -1.69 1.81 18.49
CA ASP A 21 -2.02 1.67 17.06
C ASP A 21 -1.46 2.88 16.27
N SER A 22 -0.13 3.01 16.26
CA SER A 22 0.54 4.10 15.55
C SER A 22 0.63 3.81 14.07
N ALA A 23 0.33 4.83 13.25
CA ALA A 23 0.57 4.75 11.82
C ALA A 23 2.07 4.54 11.55
N LYS A 24 2.39 3.65 10.60
CA LYS A 24 3.75 3.51 10.05
C LYS A 24 3.81 4.22 8.71
N THR A 25 4.85 5.03 8.51
CA THR A 25 5.05 5.80 7.27
C THR A 25 6.43 5.53 6.71
N TRP A 26 6.54 5.50 5.38
CA TRP A 26 7.76 5.44 4.59
C TRP A 26 7.82 6.68 3.72
N ASP A 27 8.81 7.54 3.97
CA ASP A 27 9.07 8.77 3.24
C ASP A 27 10.34 8.70 2.37
N PHE A 28 11.09 7.59 2.48
CA PHE A 28 12.29 7.26 1.71
C PHE A 28 13.48 8.22 1.90
N GLN A 29 13.40 9.23 2.78
CA GLN A 29 14.42 10.27 2.92
C GLN A 29 15.75 9.74 3.47
N GLY A 30 15.72 8.62 4.21
CA GLY A 30 16.91 7.92 4.72
C GLY A 30 17.56 6.94 3.76
N ASP A 31 16.93 6.65 2.62
CA ASP A 31 17.39 5.66 1.66
C ASP A 31 18.32 6.29 0.60
N LYS A 32 19.21 5.47 0.01
CA LYS A 32 20.15 5.92 -1.02
C LYS A 32 19.49 5.96 -2.39
N VAL A 33 19.71 7.07 -3.10
CA VAL A 33 19.30 7.22 -4.50
C VAL A 33 19.93 6.14 -5.37
N ASP A 34 19.15 5.62 -6.34
CA ASP A 34 19.49 4.55 -7.27
C ASP A 34 19.65 3.14 -6.65
N GLU A 35 19.45 3.00 -5.34
CA GLU A 35 19.40 1.73 -4.64
C GLU A 35 17.95 1.33 -4.31
N ALA A 36 17.73 0.05 -4.03
CA ALA A 36 16.44 -0.41 -3.54
C ALA A 36 16.19 0.12 -2.11
N PRO A 37 14.97 0.59 -1.77
CA PRO A 37 14.70 1.10 -0.43
C PRO A 37 14.77 0.00 0.61
N ALA A 38 15.16 0.36 1.83
CA ALA A 38 15.12 -0.55 2.97
C ALA A 38 13.67 -0.85 3.39
N GLY A 39 13.46 -2.04 3.98
CA GLY A 39 12.16 -2.43 4.52
C GLY A 39 11.09 -2.76 3.46
N PHE A 40 11.52 -3.18 2.27
CA PHE A 40 10.65 -3.68 1.21
C PHE A 40 11.14 -5.00 0.64
N SER A 41 10.18 -5.83 0.23
CA SER A 41 10.41 -6.99 -0.63
C SER A 41 9.71 -6.79 -1.96
N PHE A 42 10.28 -7.34 -3.04
CA PHE A 42 9.79 -7.12 -4.38
C PHE A 42 9.30 -8.42 -5.00
N GLY A 43 8.14 -8.34 -5.64
CA GLY A 43 7.50 -9.47 -6.32
C GLY A 43 6.88 -9.03 -7.64
N LYS A 44 6.30 -10.01 -8.32
CA LYS A 44 5.60 -9.78 -9.59
C LYS A 44 4.51 -10.82 -9.78
N THR A 45 3.28 -10.38 -10.06
CA THR A 45 2.23 -11.26 -10.57
C THR A 45 2.26 -11.27 -12.10
N GLY A 46 1.95 -12.41 -12.70
CA GLY A 46 1.81 -12.53 -14.15
C GLY A 46 3.14 -12.74 -14.87
N GLN A 47 3.25 -12.20 -16.08
CA GLN A 47 4.33 -12.46 -17.04
C GLN A 47 5.37 -11.32 -17.06
N GLY A 48 6.30 -11.36 -18.02
CA GLY A 48 7.32 -10.32 -18.21
C GLY A 48 8.43 -10.34 -17.15
N ARG A 49 9.32 -9.32 -17.20
CA ARG A 49 10.43 -9.19 -16.25
C ARG A 49 9.96 -8.74 -14.87
N PRO A 50 10.71 -9.00 -13.80
CA PRO A 50 10.49 -8.35 -12.50
C PRO A 50 10.51 -6.82 -12.63
N GLY A 51 9.82 -6.12 -11.71
CA GLY A 51 9.95 -4.68 -11.60
C GLY A 51 11.35 -4.30 -11.10
N LYS A 52 11.80 -3.10 -11.49
CA LYS A 52 13.01 -2.49 -10.93
C LYS A 52 12.58 -1.35 -10.00
N TRP A 53 12.71 -1.58 -8.71
CA TRP A 53 12.35 -0.66 -7.66
C TRP A 53 13.59 -0.01 -7.08
N VAL A 54 13.65 1.33 -7.12
CA VAL A 54 14.77 2.12 -6.63
C VAL A 54 14.27 3.41 -6.00
N VAL A 55 15.11 4.04 -5.20
CA VAL A 55 14.87 5.41 -4.74
C VAL A 55 15.32 6.39 -5.84
N ARG A 56 14.51 7.43 -6.07
CA ARG A 56 14.81 8.53 -7.01
C ARG A 56 14.67 9.87 -6.31
N THR A 57 15.31 10.88 -6.86
CA THR A 57 15.10 12.27 -6.45
C THR A 57 13.99 12.90 -7.30
N ASP A 58 13.01 13.50 -6.64
CA ASP A 58 11.95 14.30 -7.25
C ASP A 58 11.67 15.53 -6.38
N PRO A 59 12.18 16.70 -6.73
CA PRO A 59 11.96 17.93 -5.95
C PRO A 59 10.49 18.36 -5.83
N SER A 60 9.60 17.77 -6.63
CA SER A 60 8.15 18.03 -6.56
C SER A 60 7.39 17.06 -5.64
N ALA A 61 8.09 16.13 -4.99
CA ALA A 61 7.47 15.13 -4.12
C ALA A 61 6.87 15.78 -2.86
N PRO A 62 5.73 15.24 -2.35
CA PRO A 62 4.98 15.89 -1.27
C PRO A 62 5.61 15.81 0.13
N ALA A 63 6.48 14.82 0.38
CA ALA A 63 7.03 14.56 1.71
C ALA A 63 8.58 14.53 1.74
N GLY A 64 9.20 15.35 0.91
CA GLY A 64 10.64 15.45 0.76
C GLY A 64 11.01 15.31 -0.70
N ASP A 65 12.28 14.97 -1.03
CA ASP A 65 12.73 14.84 -2.42
C ASP A 65 13.10 13.40 -2.82
N HIS A 66 13.12 12.44 -1.89
CA HIS A 66 13.31 11.04 -2.20
C HIS A 66 11.97 10.32 -2.35
N VAL A 67 11.83 9.51 -3.39
CA VAL A 67 10.63 8.75 -3.71
C VAL A 67 10.97 7.31 -4.05
N LEU A 68 10.08 6.37 -3.75
CA LEU A 68 10.16 5.03 -4.30
C LEU A 68 9.70 5.04 -5.75
N ALA A 69 10.49 4.49 -6.66
CA ALA A 69 10.21 4.46 -8.09
C ALA A 69 10.22 3.04 -8.64
N GLN A 70 9.18 2.63 -9.37
CA GLN A 70 9.25 1.53 -10.33
C GLN A 70 9.73 2.11 -11.67
N VAL A 71 10.87 1.62 -12.20
CA VAL A 71 11.53 2.22 -13.37
C VAL A 71 11.75 1.24 -14.54
N ASP A 72 11.41 -0.05 -14.41
CA ASP A 72 11.45 -0.99 -15.52
C ASP A 72 10.27 -0.76 -16.49
N THR A 73 10.56 -0.76 -17.78
CA THR A 73 9.63 -0.41 -18.86
C THR A 73 9.22 -1.61 -19.72
N ASP A 74 9.26 -2.82 -19.18
CA ASP A 74 8.70 -4.00 -19.86
C ASP A 74 7.20 -3.84 -20.07
N ASP A 75 6.75 -3.84 -21.33
CA ASP A 75 5.39 -3.52 -21.77
C ASP A 75 4.45 -4.72 -21.79
N THR A 76 4.86 -5.86 -21.25
CA THR A 76 4.00 -7.04 -21.12
C THR A 76 2.72 -6.69 -20.38
N ASP A 77 1.56 -6.77 -21.03
CA ASP A 77 0.28 -6.28 -20.49
C ASP A 77 -0.11 -6.95 -19.16
N TYR A 78 0.04 -8.28 -19.07
CA TYR A 78 -0.27 -9.02 -17.83
C TYR A 78 0.95 -9.13 -16.91
N ARG A 79 1.55 -8.01 -16.62
CA ARG A 79 2.72 -7.83 -15.73
C ARG A 79 2.37 -6.86 -14.63
N PHE A 80 2.51 -7.29 -13.38
CA PHE A 80 2.14 -6.50 -12.20
C PHE A 80 3.27 -6.49 -11.16
N PRO A 81 4.24 -5.56 -11.28
CA PRO A 81 5.27 -5.37 -10.27
C PRO A 81 4.69 -4.90 -8.94
N VAL A 82 5.17 -5.48 -7.84
CA VAL A 82 4.73 -5.18 -6.47
C VAL A 82 5.95 -4.89 -5.60
N ALA A 83 5.88 -3.85 -4.78
CA ALA A 83 6.78 -3.60 -3.66
C ALA A 83 5.99 -3.71 -2.35
N VAL A 84 6.32 -4.72 -1.54
CA VAL A 84 5.63 -5.07 -0.30
C VAL A 84 6.41 -4.52 0.87
N ALA A 85 5.78 -3.67 1.67
CA ALA A 85 6.39 -3.05 2.83
C ALA A 85 6.57 -4.05 3.97
N ASP A 86 7.71 -3.96 4.68
CA ASP A 86 7.96 -4.69 5.90
C ASP A 86 7.18 -4.03 7.05
N ALA A 87 5.95 -4.46 7.19
CA ALA A 87 4.99 -4.04 8.20
C ALA A 87 4.27 -5.26 8.78
N PRO A 88 3.66 -5.16 9.97
CA PRO A 88 2.74 -6.16 10.47
C PRO A 88 1.62 -6.44 9.47
N ALA A 89 1.18 -7.69 9.42
CA ALA A 89 -0.01 -8.05 8.65
C ALA A 89 -1.26 -7.45 9.32
N LEU A 90 -2.09 -6.76 8.54
CA LEU A 90 -3.31 -6.11 9.01
C LEU A 90 -4.53 -6.63 8.25
N LYS A 91 -5.64 -6.76 8.96
CA LYS A 91 -6.95 -7.09 8.39
C LYS A 91 -7.75 -5.81 8.14
N ASP A 92 -7.97 -5.04 9.19
CA ASP A 92 -8.66 -3.77 9.14
C ASP A 92 -7.63 -2.64 9.19
N LEU A 93 -7.63 -1.80 8.16
CA LEU A 93 -6.56 -0.84 7.95
C LEU A 93 -7.03 0.37 7.14
N ARG A 94 -6.32 1.49 7.30
CA ARG A 94 -6.24 2.54 6.31
C ARG A 94 -4.83 2.57 5.72
N LEU A 95 -4.75 2.56 4.40
CA LEU A 95 -3.51 2.62 3.63
C LEU A 95 -3.59 3.80 2.69
N ASP A 96 -2.61 4.69 2.76
CA ASP A 96 -2.52 5.92 1.97
C ASP A 96 -1.18 5.96 1.23
N VAL A 97 -1.16 6.58 0.04
CA VAL A 97 0.07 6.88 -0.71
C VAL A 97 -0.11 8.17 -1.52
N ARG A 98 0.99 8.89 -1.71
CA ARG A 98 1.12 9.86 -2.79
C ARG A 98 1.79 9.17 -3.97
N CYS A 99 1.25 9.33 -5.17
CA CYS A 99 1.84 8.72 -6.35
C CYS A 99 1.73 9.60 -7.59
N ARG A 100 2.71 9.45 -8.47
CA ARG A 100 2.79 10.16 -9.74
C ARG A 100 3.15 9.19 -10.85
N GLN A 101 2.28 9.03 -11.83
CA GLN A 101 2.53 8.27 -13.03
C GLN A 101 3.42 9.13 -13.97
N VAL A 102 4.70 8.75 -14.09
CA VAL A 102 5.70 9.53 -14.83
C VAL A 102 5.64 9.25 -16.31
N SER A 103 5.59 7.97 -16.69
CA SER A 103 5.49 7.53 -18.07
C SER A 103 4.95 6.10 -18.19
N GLY A 104 4.65 5.70 -19.39
CA GLY A 104 4.16 4.40 -19.85
C GLY A 104 3.34 4.59 -21.12
N LYS A 105 3.46 3.66 -22.05
CA LYS A 105 2.68 3.63 -23.30
C LYS A 105 1.53 2.62 -23.21
N THR A 106 1.82 1.46 -22.64
CA THR A 106 0.85 0.40 -22.42
C THR A 106 -0.01 0.67 -21.21
N ASP A 107 0.60 1.22 -20.14
CA ASP A 107 -0.13 1.56 -18.92
C ASP A 107 0.50 2.75 -18.16
N GLN A 108 -0.30 3.45 -17.38
CA GLN A 108 0.16 4.45 -16.41
C GLN A 108 -0.63 4.28 -15.11
N ALA A 109 -0.25 3.26 -14.33
CA ALA A 109 -0.95 2.87 -13.12
C ALA A 109 -0.13 3.15 -11.86
N CYS A 110 -0.83 3.62 -10.84
CA CYS A 110 -0.35 3.68 -9.47
C CYS A 110 -1.32 2.91 -8.58
N GLY A 111 -0.84 1.95 -7.79
CA GLY A 111 -1.70 1.10 -7.00
C GLY A 111 -1.22 0.87 -5.57
N LEU A 112 -2.19 0.49 -4.72
CA LEU A 112 -2.00 0.03 -3.35
C LEU A 112 -2.43 -1.43 -3.25
N VAL A 113 -1.55 -2.30 -2.75
CA VAL A 113 -1.92 -3.68 -2.38
C VAL A 113 -2.18 -3.77 -0.89
N PHE A 114 -3.18 -4.57 -0.52
CA PHE A 114 -3.54 -4.81 0.87
C PHE A 114 -4.06 -6.23 1.06
N ARG A 115 -4.03 -6.72 2.31
CA ARG A 115 -4.23 -8.14 2.63
C ARG A 115 -3.42 -9.06 1.72
N TYR A 116 -2.19 -8.65 1.42
CA TYR A 116 -1.26 -9.38 0.57
C TYR A 116 -0.78 -10.64 1.30
N GLN A 117 -1.10 -11.80 0.76
CA GLN A 117 -0.66 -13.11 1.25
C GLN A 117 0.63 -13.54 0.54
N ASP A 118 0.65 -13.42 -0.79
CA ASP A 118 1.77 -13.69 -1.69
C ASP A 118 1.56 -12.95 -3.02
N GLU A 119 2.50 -13.10 -3.96
CA GLU A 119 2.45 -12.43 -5.28
C GLU A 119 1.26 -12.83 -6.18
N ASN A 120 0.50 -13.86 -5.79
CA ASN A 120 -0.65 -14.37 -6.53
C ASN A 120 -1.98 -14.20 -5.79
N ASN A 121 -1.98 -13.70 -4.54
CA ASN A 121 -3.15 -13.65 -3.68
C ASN A 121 -3.19 -12.35 -2.86
N TYR A 122 -3.96 -11.35 -3.30
CA TYR A 122 -4.09 -10.04 -2.64
C TYR A 122 -5.26 -9.21 -3.20
N TYR A 123 -5.62 -8.14 -2.50
CA TYR A 123 -6.41 -7.05 -3.07
C TYR A 123 -5.52 -5.94 -3.61
N VAL A 124 -5.96 -5.27 -4.68
CA VAL A 124 -5.32 -4.08 -5.21
C VAL A 124 -6.35 -3.04 -5.65
N THR A 125 -6.15 -1.79 -5.24
CA THR A 125 -6.78 -0.62 -5.85
C THR A 125 -5.74 0.15 -6.64
N ARG A 126 -6.11 0.73 -7.79
CA ARG A 126 -5.21 1.53 -8.61
C ARG A 126 -5.92 2.69 -9.29
N ALA A 127 -5.22 3.82 -9.47
CA ALA A 127 -5.57 4.89 -10.38
C ALA A 127 -4.77 4.74 -11.69
N ASN A 128 -5.38 5.07 -12.83
CA ASN A 128 -4.75 4.96 -14.15
C ASN A 128 -4.94 6.24 -14.95
N ALA A 129 -3.83 6.87 -15.34
CA ALA A 129 -3.83 8.13 -16.06
C ALA A 129 -4.01 8.00 -17.59
N LEU A 130 -3.91 6.80 -18.17
CA LEU A 130 -4.27 6.54 -19.56
C LEU A 130 -5.75 6.25 -19.73
N GLU A 131 -6.35 5.60 -18.72
CA GLU A 131 -7.73 5.13 -18.78
C GLU A 131 -8.71 6.08 -18.05
N ASP A 132 -8.22 7.10 -17.34
CA ASP A 132 -9.02 8.04 -16.55
C ASP A 132 -9.99 7.32 -15.59
N ASN A 133 -9.44 6.43 -14.74
CA ASN A 133 -10.26 5.67 -13.81
C ASN A 133 -9.51 5.22 -12.55
N VAL A 134 -10.29 4.83 -11.53
CA VAL A 134 -9.85 4.08 -10.35
C VAL A 134 -10.58 2.74 -10.32
N ARG A 135 -9.86 1.66 -10.05
CA ARG A 135 -10.42 0.30 -10.02
C ARG A 135 -10.00 -0.42 -8.74
N LEU A 136 -10.84 -1.36 -8.33
CA LEU A 136 -10.60 -2.26 -7.21
C LEU A 136 -10.70 -3.70 -7.69
N TYR A 137 -9.66 -4.49 -7.40
CA TYR A 137 -9.51 -5.86 -7.88
C TYR A 137 -9.19 -6.81 -6.73
N GLN A 138 -9.52 -8.07 -6.93
CA GLN A 138 -8.89 -9.20 -6.28
C GLN A 138 -7.95 -9.91 -7.25
N VAL A 139 -6.82 -10.39 -6.75
CA VAL A 139 -5.90 -11.30 -7.45
C VAL A 139 -5.94 -12.63 -6.71
N VAL A 140 -6.39 -13.69 -7.37
CA VAL A 140 -6.51 -15.04 -6.82
C VAL A 140 -5.78 -16.01 -7.73
N LYS A 141 -4.81 -16.72 -7.19
CA LYS A 141 -3.94 -17.64 -7.95
C LYS A 141 -3.39 -16.96 -9.22
N GLY A 142 -2.93 -15.71 -9.08
CA GLY A 142 -2.38 -14.90 -10.14
C GLY A 142 -3.39 -14.32 -11.13
N ARG A 143 -4.68 -14.59 -10.98
CA ARG A 143 -5.73 -14.07 -11.88
C ARG A 143 -6.37 -12.83 -11.25
N ARG A 144 -6.25 -11.69 -11.94
CA ARG A 144 -6.83 -10.41 -11.52
C ARG A 144 -8.28 -10.29 -12.00
N ARG A 145 -9.22 -10.01 -11.10
CA ARG A 145 -10.63 -9.75 -11.40
C ARG A 145 -11.08 -8.45 -10.76
N GLN A 146 -11.59 -7.53 -11.57
CA GLN A 146 -12.21 -6.30 -11.08
C GLN A 146 -13.57 -6.61 -10.46
N PHE A 147 -13.88 -5.97 -9.33
CA PHE A 147 -15.20 -6.08 -8.69
C PHE A 147 -15.84 -4.72 -8.37
N ALA A 148 -15.05 -3.62 -8.43
CA ALA A 148 -15.59 -2.25 -8.32
C ALA A 148 -14.71 -1.25 -9.09
N GLY A 149 -15.26 -0.05 -9.34
CA GLY A 149 -14.53 0.99 -10.03
C GLY A 149 -15.26 2.32 -10.06
N TRP A 150 -14.51 3.35 -10.46
CA TRP A 150 -14.97 4.70 -10.70
C TRP A 150 -14.29 5.23 -11.96
N ASP A 151 -15.06 5.93 -12.81
CA ASP A 151 -14.58 6.63 -14.00
C ASP A 151 -14.52 8.12 -13.73
N GLY A 152 -13.35 8.69 -13.93
CA GLY A 152 -13.09 10.10 -13.70
C GLY A 152 -11.63 10.44 -13.93
N LYS A 153 -11.36 11.72 -14.16
CA LYS A 153 -10.08 12.23 -14.59
C LYS A 153 -8.96 11.88 -13.61
N VAL A 154 -7.90 11.27 -14.13
CA VAL A 154 -6.61 11.06 -13.47
C VAL A 154 -5.56 11.84 -14.27
N ALA A 155 -5.09 12.97 -13.74
CA ALA A 155 -4.15 13.81 -14.43
C ALA A 155 -2.79 13.12 -14.60
N ARG A 156 -2.24 13.18 -15.83
CA ARG A 156 -0.91 12.62 -16.10
C ARG A 156 0.18 13.46 -15.45
N GLN A 157 1.27 12.83 -15.02
CA GLN A 157 2.45 13.48 -14.46
C GLN A 157 2.16 14.39 -13.25
N ALA A 158 1.01 14.23 -12.61
CA ALA A 158 0.61 14.94 -11.40
C ALA A 158 0.72 14.02 -10.17
N TRP A 159 1.01 14.60 -9.02
CA TRP A 159 0.92 13.91 -7.74
C TRP A 159 -0.53 13.75 -7.32
N HIS A 160 -0.95 12.52 -7.08
CA HIS A 160 -2.27 12.15 -6.59
C HIS A 160 -2.21 11.52 -5.21
N ALA A 161 -3.29 11.63 -4.45
CA ALA A 161 -3.51 10.88 -3.22
C ALA A 161 -4.41 9.67 -3.53
N LEU A 162 -3.91 8.46 -3.35
CA LEU A 162 -4.70 7.23 -3.40
C LEU A 162 -4.75 6.63 -2.00
N ALA A 163 -5.95 6.28 -1.54
CA ALA A 163 -6.09 5.63 -0.24
C ALA A 163 -7.18 4.55 -0.27
N VAL A 164 -7.06 3.59 0.64
CA VAL A 164 -8.09 2.58 0.89
C VAL A 164 -8.31 2.39 2.40
N GLU A 165 -9.57 2.35 2.82
CA GLU A 165 -9.99 1.81 4.10
C GLU A 165 -10.59 0.43 3.91
N ALA A 166 -10.09 -0.55 4.65
CA ALA A 166 -10.62 -1.90 4.72
C ALA A 166 -11.16 -2.17 6.13
N ARG A 167 -12.45 -2.52 6.23
CA ARG A 167 -13.13 -2.92 7.48
C ARG A 167 -13.97 -4.16 7.23
N GLY A 168 -13.62 -5.29 7.84
CA GLY A 168 -14.26 -6.56 7.54
C GLY A 168 -14.19 -6.87 6.05
N ASN A 169 -15.33 -6.96 5.39
CA ASN A 169 -15.44 -7.18 3.94
C ASN A 169 -15.77 -5.91 3.13
N ARG A 170 -15.84 -4.72 3.78
CA ARG A 170 -16.13 -3.45 3.12
C ARG A 170 -14.84 -2.70 2.84
N PHE A 171 -14.72 -2.18 1.62
CA PHE A 171 -13.59 -1.40 1.14
C PHE A 171 -14.06 -0.05 0.60
N GLN A 172 -13.49 1.03 1.14
CA GLN A 172 -13.71 2.38 0.63
C GLN A 172 -12.42 2.89 0.03
N VAL A 173 -12.45 3.30 -1.24
CA VAL A 173 -11.29 3.88 -1.93
C VAL A 173 -11.50 5.37 -2.07
N PHE A 174 -10.42 6.11 -1.79
CA PHE A 174 -10.38 7.56 -1.91
C PHE A 174 -9.34 7.96 -2.97
N PHE A 175 -9.72 8.91 -3.80
CA PHE A 175 -8.83 9.51 -4.79
C PHE A 175 -8.87 11.03 -4.66
N ASP A 176 -7.70 11.65 -4.45
CA ASP A 176 -7.54 13.08 -4.16
C ASP A 176 -8.49 13.56 -3.04
N GLY A 177 -8.57 12.77 -1.97
CA GLY A 177 -9.38 13.03 -0.78
C GLY A 177 -10.89 12.75 -0.94
N LYS A 178 -11.36 12.41 -2.12
CA LYS A 178 -12.79 12.11 -2.37
C LYS A 178 -13.05 10.61 -2.32
N PRO A 179 -14.10 10.12 -1.63
CA PRO A 179 -14.52 8.73 -1.71
C PRO A 179 -15.06 8.46 -3.12
N VAL A 180 -14.47 7.49 -3.82
CA VAL A 180 -14.81 7.16 -5.21
C VAL A 180 -15.31 5.74 -5.38
N ILE A 181 -15.00 4.82 -4.45
CA ILE A 181 -15.50 3.44 -4.44
C ILE A 181 -15.94 3.08 -3.03
N ASP A 182 -17.06 2.38 -2.92
CA ASP A 182 -17.54 1.70 -1.72
C ASP A 182 -18.06 0.34 -2.14
N ALA A 183 -17.35 -0.73 -1.76
CA ALA A 183 -17.63 -2.08 -2.25
C ALA A 183 -17.40 -3.13 -1.16
N LYS A 184 -17.93 -4.33 -1.39
CA LYS A 184 -17.74 -5.48 -0.51
C LYS A 184 -17.19 -6.67 -1.29
N ASP A 185 -16.28 -7.41 -0.67
CA ASP A 185 -15.77 -8.68 -1.17
C ASP A 185 -15.26 -9.54 -0.01
N ASP A 186 -15.49 -10.85 -0.06
CA ASP A 186 -15.16 -11.82 1.00
C ASP A 186 -14.00 -12.76 0.62
N THR A 187 -13.24 -12.48 -0.44
CA THR A 187 -12.20 -13.36 -0.95
C THR A 187 -11.07 -13.58 0.05
N PHE A 188 -10.50 -12.50 0.60
CA PHE A 188 -9.46 -12.58 1.62
C PHE A 188 -9.96 -12.02 2.95
N LYS A 189 -10.16 -12.92 3.93
CA LYS A 189 -10.68 -12.58 5.26
C LYS A 189 -9.60 -12.39 6.31
N ASP A 190 -8.39 -12.89 6.02
CA ASP A 190 -7.27 -12.86 6.94
C ASP A 190 -6.44 -11.57 6.81
N ALA A 191 -5.67 -11.28 7.84
CA ALA A 191 -4.67 -10.22 7.80
C ALA A 191 -3.60 -10.52 6.74
N GLY A 192 -3.06 -9.48 6.11
CA GLY A 192 -1.98 -9.60 5.14
C GLY A 192 -1.12 -8.34 5.11
N LYS A 193 -0.02 -8.40 4.36
CA LYS A 193 0.88 -7.27 4.19
C LYS A 193 0.27 -6.19 3.29
N VAL A 194 0.96 -5.05 3.22
CA VAL A 194 0.60 -3.89 2.40
C VAL A 194 1.76 -3.48 1.51
N GLY A 195 1.49 -2.71 0.46
CA GLY A 195 2.53 -2.23 -0.42
C GLY A 195 1.99 -1.41 -1.59
N VAL A 196 2.86 -1.19 -2.58
CA VAL A 196 2.52 -0.47 -3.81
C VAL A 196 2.64 -1.38 -5.03
N TRP A 197 1.98 -0.97 -6.12
CA TRP A 197 1.77 -1.80 -7.30
C TRP A 197 1.78 -0.95 -8.57
N THR A 198 2.29 -1.53 -9.66
CA THR A 198 2.21 -0.95 -11.00
C THR A 198 1.77 -1.98 -12.04
N LYS A 199 1.54 -1.55 -13.27
CA LYS A 199 1.20 -2.45 -14.39
C LYS A 199 2.08 -2.15 -15.60
N ALA A 200 2.47 -3.21 -16.32
CA ALA A 200 3.20 -3.16 -17.59
C ALA A 200 4.42 -2.21 -17.51
N ASP A 201 4.52 -1.28 -18.45
CA ASP A 201 5.61 -0.31 -18.59
C ASP A 201 5.42 0.97 -17.74
N SER A 202 4.51 0.96 -16.76
CA SER A 202 4.29 2.12 -15.90
C SER A 202 5.55 2.49 -15.11
N VAL A 203 6.16 3.62 -15.44
CA VAL A 203 7.13 4.29 -14.55
C VAL A 203 6.34 5.14 -13.58
N THR A 204 6.39 4.77 -12.31
CA THR A 204 5.56 5.40 -11.27
C THR A 204 6.39 5.71 -10.04
N TYR A 205 6.22 6.91 -9.51
CA TYR A 205 6.81 7.38 -8.27
C TYR A 205 5.79 7.31 -7.14
N PHE A 206 6.26 6.90 -5.96
CA PHE A 206 5.46 6.78 -4.73
C PHE A 206 6.18 7.51 -3.60
N ASP A 207 5.39 8.22 -2.80
CA ASP A 207 5.87 8.97 -1.65
C ASP A 207 4.85 8.89 -0.51
N ALA A 208 5.29 9.13 0.72
CA ALA A 208 4.45 9.15 1.92
C ALA A 208 3.52 7.92 2.03
N LEU A 209 4.02 6.71 1.70
CA LEU A 209 3.26 5.49 1.95
C LEU A 209 3.03 5.36 3.45
N SER A 210 1.78 5.24 3.86
CA SER A 210 1.45 5.08 5.28
C SER A 210 0.34 4.08 5.50
N VAL A 211 0.46 3.32 6.58
CA VAL A 211 -0.56 2.35 7.03
C VAL A 211 -0.87 2.56 8.50
N LYS A 212 -2.15 2.50 8.86
CA LYS A 212 -2.60 2.43 10.25
C LYS A 212 -3.66 1.35 10.42
N PRO A 213 -3.64 0.58 11.52
CA PRO A 213 -4.73 -0.31 11.87
C PRO A 213 -6.02 0.50 12.11
N LEU A 214 -7.16 -0.12 11.83
CA LEU A 214 -8.48 0.39 12.17
C LEU A 214 -9.12 -0.54 13.20
N GLN A 215 -9.78 0.04 14.18
CA GLN A 215 -10.56 -0.67 15.19
C GLN A 215 -11.97 -0.94 14.69
#